data_b8a79d203a610a6ff53210b8d7b1b747
#
_entry.id   b8a79d203a610a6ff53210b8d7b1b747
#
_cell.length_a   1.000
_cell.length_b   1.000
_cell.length_c   1.000
_cell.angle_alpha   90.00
_cell.angle_beta   90.00
_cell.angle_gamma   90.00
#
_symmetry.space_group_name_H-M   'P 1'
#
loop_
_entity.id
_entity.type
_entity.pdbx_description
1 polymer ?
#
loop_
_entity_poly.entity_id
_entity_poly.type
_entity_poly.pdbx_seq_one_letter_code
_entity_poly.pdbx_strand_id
1 'polypeptide(L)'
;MKIICSAAGALALGAGFGALTSLVKDASLGGVWVMKIAEVARLLLDVGWSWAALAVAAGWLAGTRIRGVAAGVLALTAATTVYYCTESTLRGLPLAWQVRWMLPWLLASLLFGPPLGAVGATIKDHGVIGLLAGLTVPVGAIVEMTFMPPEIFLIGRSTATSVRVIVCAAAAMGVAVVLIRFLIVKQSPRRDPKSDRSSCWR
;
A
#
# COMPACT_ATOMS: atom_id res chain seq x y z
N MET A 1 -14.55 -13.76 16.15
CA MET A 1 -15.17 -12.94 15.09
C MET A 1 -14.24 -11.87 14.55
N LYS A 2 -13.68 -10.92 15.32
CA LYS A 2 -12.79 -9.83 14.83
C LYS A 2 -11.52 -10.28 14.08
N ILE A 3 -10.94 -11.43 14.40
CA ILE A 3 -9.71 -11.96 13.75
C ILE A 3 -10.04 -12.46 12.33
N ILE A 4 -11.14 -13.20 12.19
CA ILE A 4 -11.58 -13.76 10.90
C ILE A 4 -11.95 -12.62 9.94
N CYS A 5 -12.64 -11.57 10.41
CA CYS A 5 -12.95 -10.40 9.60
C CYS A 5 -11.70 -9.65 9.13
N SER A 6 -10.66 -9.56 9.97
CA SER A 6 -9.38 -8.91 9.60
C SER A 6 -8.62 -9.73 8.56
N ALA A 7 -8.55 -11.05 8.69
CA ALA A 7 -7.88 -11.92 7.73
C ALA A 7 -8.62 -11.96 6.38
N ALA A 8 -9.96 -12.09 6.41
CA ALA A 8 -10.77 -12.04 5.20
C ALA A 8 -10.65 -10.70 4.47
N GLY A 9 -10.63 -9.59 5.22
CA GLY A 9 -10.41 -8.25 4.66
C GLY A 9 -9.04 -8.10 4.00
N ALA A 10 -7.98 -8.60 4.62
CA ALA A 10 -6.63 -8.58 4.06
C ALA A 10 -6.52 -9.42 2.78
N LEU A 11 -7.11 -10.62 2.77
CA LEU A 11 -7.16 -11.49 1.59
C LEU A 11 -7.97 -10.83 0.45
N ALA A 12 -9.12 -10.24 0.75
CA ALA A 12 -9.96 -9.58 -0.25
C ALA A 12 -9.25 -8.37 -0.87
N LEU A 13 -8.59 -7.54 -0.04
CA LEU A 13 -7.78 -6.41 -0.52
C LEU A 13 -6.61 -6.87 -1.40
N GLY A 14 -5.88 -7.89 -0.96
CA GLY A 14 -4.78 -8.44 -1.73
C GLY A 14 -5.25 -9.05 -3.05
N ALA A 15 -6.27 -9.89 -3.02
CA ALA A 15 -6.84 -10.50 -4.22
C ALA A 15 -7.35 -9.46 -5.22
N GLY A 16 -8.09 -8.45 -4.73
CA GLY A 16 -8.59 -7.36 -5.55
C GLY A 16 -7.48 -6.55 -6.19
N PHE A 17 -6.42 -6.22 -5.42
CA PHE A 17 -5.26 -5.50 -5.93
C PHE A 17 -4.51 -6.32 -6.98
N GLY A 18 -4.23 -7.61 -6.73
CA GLY A 18 -3.54 -8.50 -7.67
C GLY A 18 -4.33 -8.69 -8.98
N ALA A 19 -5.64 -8.92 -8.88
CA ALA A 19 -6.51 -9.03 -10.07
C ALA A 19 -6.51 -7.73 -10.88
N LEU A 20 -6.68 -6.58 -10.21
CA LEU A 20 -6.70 -5.27 -10.86
C LEU A 20 -5.38 -5.00 -11.59
N THR A 21 -4.24 -5.25 -10.93
CA THR A 21 -2.91 -5.04 -11.52
C THR A 21 -2.70 -5.91 -12.76
N SER A 22 -3.14 -7.17 -12.73
CA SER A 22 -3.05 -8.07 -13.88
C SER A 22 -3.99 -7.65 -15.02
N LEU A 23 -5.24 -7.29 -14.73
CA LEU A 23 -6.22 -6.84 -15.74
C LEU A 23 -5.78 -5.55 -16.44
N VAL A 24 -5.24 -4.60 -15.69
CA VAL A 24 -4.74 -3.32 -16.24
C VAL A 24 -3.57 -3.55 -17.19
N LYS A 25 -2.70 -4.50 -16.88
CA LYS A 25 -1.56 -4.87 -17.71
C LYS A 25 -1.98 -5.44 -19.07
N ASP A 26 -3.10 -6.15 -19.12
CA ASP A 26 -3.65 -6.78 -20.35
C ASP A 26 -4.70 -5.92 -21.07
N ALA A 27 -5.07 -4.74 -20.56
CA ALA A 27 -6.09 -3.85 -21.11
C ALA A 27 -5.69 -3.18 -22.45
N SER A 28 -4.88 -3.85 -23.29
CA SER A 28 -4.42 -3.36 -24.60
C SER A 28 -5.49 -3.40 -25.72
N LEU A 29 -6.70 -3.89 -25.42
CA LEU A 29 -7.78 -4.10 -26.39
C LEU A 29 -8.78 -2.93 -26.49
N GLY A 30 -8.55 -1.83 -25.79
CA GLY A 30 -9.42 -0.65 -25.80
C GLY A 30 -9.00 0.42 -26.81
N GLY A 31 -9.88 1.40 -27.05
CA GLY A 31 -9.53 2.60 -27.83
C GLY A 31 -8.40 3.40 -27.20
N VAL A 32 -7.86 4.39 -27.92
CA VAL A 32 -6.67 5.18 -27.55
C VAL A 32 -6.71 5.75 -26.11
N TRP A 33 -7.87 6.16 -25.64
CA TRP A 33 -8.05 6.68 -24.27
C TRP A 33 -7.96 5.59 -23.22
N VAL A 34 -8.55 4.40 -23.48
CA VAL A 34 -8.48 3.26 -22.58
C VAL A 34 -7.03 2.78 -22.44
N MET A 35 -6.29 2.74 -23.53
CA MET A 35 -4.86 2.39 -23.53
C MET A 35 -4.03 3.36 -22.69
N LYS A 36 -4.26 4.68 -22.80
CA LYS A 36 -3.56 5.67 -21.98
C LYS A 36 -3.87 5.54 -20.48
N ILE A 37 -5.15 5.34 -20.14
CA ILE A 37 -5.56 5.14 -18.74
C ILE A 37 -4.95 3.86 -18.19
N ALA A 38 -4.97 2.78 -18.96
CA ALA A 38 -4.38 1.49 -18.57
C ALA A 38 -2.86 1.60 -18.39
N GLU A 39 -2.16 2.34 -19.25
CA GLU A 39 -0.73 2.59 -19.12
C GLU A 39 -0.40 3.35 -17.84
N VAL A 40 -1.12 4.43 -17.55
CA VAL A 40 -0.96 5.19 -16.29
C VAL A 40 -1.26 4.30 -15.08
N ALA A 41 -2.37 3.57 -15.09
CA ALA A 41 -2.75 2.67 -14.00
C ALA A 41 -1.71 1.55 -13.80
N ARG A 42 -1.16 0.97 -14.87
CA ARG A 42 -0.07 0.00 -14.81
C ARG A 42 1.16 0.60 -14.13
N LEU A 43 1.55 1.81 -14.50
CA LEU A 43 2.69 2.51 -13.92
C LEU A 43 2.48 2.88 -12.44
N LEU A 44 1.25 2.97 -11.98
CA LEU A 44 0.91 3.22 -10.58
C LEU A 44 0.82 1.94 -9.75
N LEU A 45 0.38 0.83 -10.35
CA LEU A 45 0.11 -0.42 -9.64
C LEU A 45 1.29 -1.40 -9.65
N ASP A 46 2.12 -1.39 -10.71
CA ASP A 46 3.23 -2.34 -10.90
C ASP A 46 4.57 -1.82 -10.32
N VAL A 47 4.51 -0.91 -9.36
CA VAL A 47 5.67 -0.34 -8.67
C VAL A 47 5.73 -0.75 -7.20
N GLY A 48 6.93 -0.79 -6.63
CA GLY A 48 7.15 -1.32 -5.27
C GLY A 48 6.40 -0.58 -4.18
N TRP A 49 6.30 0.75 -4.26
CA TRP A 49 5.58 1.56 -3.25
C TRP A 49 4.09 1.22 -3.18
N SER A 50 3.44 0.83 -4.28
CA SER A 50 2.02 0.47 -4.29
C SER A 50 1.76 -0.86 -3.56
N TRP A 51 2.67 -1.84 -3.72
CA TRP A 51 2.64 -3.10 -2.99
C TRP A 51 2.95 -2.89 -1.51
N ALA A 52 3.90 -2.00 -1.18
CA ALA A 52 4.15 -1.60 0.20
C ALA A 52 2.92 -0.90 0.81
N ALA A 53 2.25 -0.02 0.06
CA ALA A 53 1.02 0.65 0.48
C ALA A 53 -0.11 -0.35 0.76
N LEU A 54 -0.25 -1.41 -0.04
CA LEU A 54 -1.20 -2.48 0.19
C LEU A 54 -0.97 -3.17 1.55
N ALA A 55 0.28 -3.58 1.83
CA ALA A 55 0.63 -4.23 3.10
C ALA A 55 0.41 -3.31 4.31
N VAL A 56 0.79 -2.03 4.18
CA VAL A 56 0.57 -1.01 5.22
C VAL A 56 -0.92 -0.77 5.44
N ALA A 57 -1.72 -0.68 4.38
CA ALA A 57 -3.18 -0.50 4.48
C ALA A 57 -3.85 -1.71 5.15
N ALA A 58 -3.45 -2.93 4.78
CA ALA A 58 -3.94 -4.16 5.43
C ALA A 58 -3.60 -4.18 6.93
N GLY A 59 -2.37 -3.80 7.28
CA GLY A 59 -1.92 -3.68 8.67
C GLY A 59 -2.70 -2.62 9.46
N TRP A 60 -2.94 -1.46 8.85
CA TRP A 60 -3.74 -0.37 9.44
C TRP A 60 -5.18 -0.79 9.75
N LEU A 61 -5.81 -1.56 8.84
CA LEU A 61 -7.15 -2.11 9.05
C LEU A 61 -7.20 -3.19 10.13
N ALA A 62 -6.13 -3.96 10.30
CA ALA A 62 -6.04 -5.02 11.30
C ALA A 62 -6.04 -4.50 12.75
N GLY A 63 -5.60 -3.28 12.98
CA GLY A 63 -5.75 -2.51 14.23
C GLY A 63 -4.84 -2.91 15.38
N THR A 64 -4.17 -4.08 15.36
CA THR A 64 -3.16 -4.49 16.34
C THR A 64 -1.89 -4.96 15.64
N ARG A 65 -0.71 -4.79 16.28
CA ARG A 65 0.58 -5.10 15.66
C ARG A 65 0.66 -6.56 15.17
N ILE A 66 0.28 -7.52 16.01
CA ILE A 66 0.32 -8.94 15.64
C ILE A 66 -0.61 -9.25 14.46
N ARG A 67 -1.83 -8.72 14.49
CA ARG A 67 -2.76 -8.87 13.36
C ARG A 67 -2.28 -8.12 12.13
N GLY A 68 -1.64 -6.96 12.31
CA GLY A 68 -1.04 -6.19 11.22
C GLY A 68 0.05 -6.96 10.50
N VAL A 69 0.94 -7.61 11.23
CA VAL A 69 1.96 -8.52 10.68
C VAL A 69 1.31 -9.60 9.81
N ALA A 70 0.34 -10.32 10.36
CA ALA A 70 -0.37 -11.36 9.62
C ALA A 70 -1.15 -10.80 8.41
N ALA A 71 -1.83 -9.67 8.57
CA ALA A 71 -2.59 -9.02 7.50
C ALA A 71 -1.69 -8.56 6.34
N GLY A 72 -0.51 -8.01 6.63
CA GLY A 72 0.46 -7.61 5.61
C GLY A 72 0.94 -8.80 4.78
N VAL A 73 1.29 -9.92 5.44
CA VAL A 73 1.68 -11.16 4.75
C VAL A 73 0.53 -11.69 3.91
N LEU A 74 -0.68 -11.80 4.48
CA LEU A 74 -1.85 -12.34 3.78
C LEU A 74 -2.23 -11.46 2.57
N ALA A 75 -2.17 -10.14 2.69
CA ALA A 75 -2.50 -9.26 1.59
C ALA A 75 -1.50 -9.38 0.45
N LEU A 76 -0.18 -9.38 0.73
CA LEU A 76 0.84 -9.51 -0.32
C LEU A 76 0.85 -10.90 -0.97
N THR A 77 0.72 -11.96 -0.20
CA THR A 77 0.67 -13.32 -0.75
C THR A 77 -0.58 -13.53 -1.60
N ALA A 78 -1.74 -13.03 -1.15
CA ALA A 78 -2.98 -13.08 -1.93
C ALA A 78 -2.85 -12.26 -3.23
N ALA A 79 -2.29 -11.04 -3.15
CA ALA A 79 -2.07 -10.19 -4.32
C ALA A 79 -1.16 -10.86 -5.34
N THR A 80 -0.02 -11.40 -4.90
CA THR A 80 0.92 -12.12 -5.77
C THR A 80 0.26 -13.34 -6.41
N THR A 81 -0.41 -14.16 -5.62
CA THR A 81 -1.05 -15.38 -6.12
C THR A 81 -2.14 -15.05 -7.15
N VAL A 82 -3.04 -14.13 -6.83
CA VAL A 82 -4.14 -13.76 -7.73
C VAL A 82 -3.61 -13.07 -8.99
N TYR A 83 -2.58 -12.22 -8.88
CA TYR A 83 -1.92 -11.61 -10.03
C TYR A 83 -1.45 -12.67 -11.04
N TYR A 84 -0.66 -13.65 -10.61
CA TYR A 84 -0.15 -14.70 -11.50
C TYR A 84 -1.23 -15.67 -11.99
N CYS A 85 -2.23 -15.99 -11.17
CA CYS A 85 -3.37 -16.81 -11.58
C CYS A 85 -4.20 -16.09 -12.66
N THR A 86 -4.46 -14.79 -12.50
CA THR A 86 -5.20 -13.99 -13.48
C THR A 86 -4.40 -13.87 -14.78
N GLU A 87 -3.09 -13.57 -14.70
CA GLU A 87 -2.22 -13.50 -15.88
C GLU A 87 -2.15 -14.85 -16.63
N SER A 88 -2.05 -15.97 -15.91
CA SER A 88 -2.09 -17.33 -16.47
C SER A 88 -3.40 -17.58 -17.24
N THR A 89 -4.53 -17.21 -16.65
CA THR A 89 -5.86 -17.40 -17.24
C THR A 89 -6.05 -16.51 -18.47
N LEU A 90 -5.68 -15.24 -18.41
CA LEU A 90 -5.85 -14.28 -19.50
C LEU A 90 -4.99 -14.64 -20.71
N ARG A 91 -3.78 -15.14 -20.49
CA ARG A 91 -2.84 -15.49 -21.56
C ARG A 91 -2.92 -16.96 -22.01
N GLY A 92 -3.77 -17.77 -21.37
CA GLY A 92 -3.87 -19.21 -21.66
C GLY A 92 -2.57 -19.98 -21.36
N LEU A 93 -1.73 -19.49 -20.44
CA LEU A 93 -0.46 -20.11 -20.09
C LEU A 93 -0.65 -21.10 -18.93
N PRO A 94 0.04 -22.28 -18.96
CA PRO A 94 0.01 -23.19 -17.82
C PRO A 94 0.55 -22.51 -16.55
N LEU A 95 -0.18 -22.61 -15.45
CA LEU A 95 0.22 -22.03 -14.17
C LEU A 95 1.61 -22.53 -13.70
N ALA A 96 1.95 -23.76 -14.05
CA ALA A 96 3.26 -24.35 -13.75
C ALA A 96 4.45 -23.51 -14.26
N TRP A 97 4.28 -22.83 -15.39
CA TRP A 97 5.30 -21.95 -15.96
C TRP A 97 5.39 -20.63 -15.19
N GLN A 98 4.28 -20.16 -14.62
CA GLN A 98 4.23 -18.95 -13.84
C GLN A 98 4.84 -19.12 -12.42
N VAL A 99 4.80 -20.35 -11.87
CA VAL A 99 5.33 -20.63 -10.51
C VAL A 99 6.78 -20.18 -10.36
N ARG A 100 7.62 -20.38 -11.37
CA ARG A 100 9.02 -19.95 -11.36
C ARG A 100 9.17 -18.45 -11.10
N TRP A 101 8.31 -17.66 -11.71
CA TRP A 101 8.31 -16.19 -11.57
C TRP A 101 7.57 -15.72 -10.32
N MET A 102 6.56 -16.45 -9.89
CA MET A 102 5.77 -16.17 -8.70
C MET A 102 6.57 -16.40 -7.40
N LEU A 103 7.42 -17.43 -7.36
CA LEU A 103 8.11 -17.84 -6.14
C LEU A 103 8.98 -16.74 -5.49
N PRO A 104 9.82 -15.98 -6.24
CA PRO A 104 10.59 -14.87 -5.66
C PRO A 104 9.69 -13.80 -5.03
N TRP A 105 8.54 -13.52 -5.63
CA TRP A 105 7.59 -12.52 -5.10
C TRP A 105 6.81 -13.03 -3.89
N LEU A 106 6.52 -14.33 -3.82
CA LEU A 106 5.98 -14.93 -2.59
C LEU A 106 6.99 -14.86 -1.44
N LEU A 107 8.27 -15.13 -1.72
CA LEU A 107 9.33 -14.96 -0.72
C LEU A 107 9.46 -13.50 -0.28
N ALA A 108 9.41 -12.55 -1.22
CA ALA A 108 9.37 -11.12 -0.91
C ALA A 108 8.15 -10.76 -0.06
N SER A 109 6.98 -11.33 -0.34
CA SER A 109 5.75 -11.13 0.45
C SER A 109 5.91 -11.61 1.90
N LEU A 110 6.59 -12.74 2.10
CA LEU A 110 6.89 -13.27 3.43
C LEU A 110 7.94 -12.44 4.17
N LEU A 111 8.90 -11.85 3.45
CA LEU A 111 9.97 -11.03 4.02
C LEU A 111 9.48 -9.61 4.36
N PHE A 112 8.80 -8.95 3.44
CA PHE A 112 8.37 -7.56 3.58
C PHE A 112 6.97 -7.40 4.17
N GLY A 113 6.11 -8.40 4.05
CA GLY A 113 4.75 -8.37 4.60
C GLY A 113 4.70 -8.11 6.11
N PRO A 114 5.50 -8.83 6.93
CA PRO A 114 5.51 -8.63 8.37
C PRO A 114 5.88 -7.20 8.80
N PRO A 115 7.02 -6.62 8.39
CA PRO A 115 7.40 -5.28 8.81
C PRO A 115 6.44 -4.20 8.29
N LEU A 116 5.99 -4.29 7.02
CA LEU A 116 5.06 -3.32 6.45
C LEU A 116 3.68 -3.38 7.11
N GLY A 117 3.18 -4.58 7.40
CA GLY A 117 1.94 -4.75 8.13
C GLY A 117 2.02 -4.26 9.58
N ALA A 118 3.16 -4.47 10.27
CA ALA A 118 3.41 -3.91 11.59
C ALA A 118 3.43 -2.37 11.56
N VAL A 119 4.12 -1.78 10.58
CA VAL A 119 4.14 -0.32 10.34
C VAL A 119 2.72 0.19 10.15
N GLY A 120 1.91 -0.46 9.32
CA GLY A 120 0.51 -0.09 9.12
C GLY A 120 -0.29 -0.03 10.42
N ALA A 121 -0.15 -1.03 11.28
CA ALA A 121 -0.84 -1.09 12.56
C ALA A 121 -0.43 0.05 13.52
N THR A 122 0.81 0.54 13.42
CA THR A 122 1.34 1.61 14.29
C THR A 122 1.00 3.03 13.83
N ILE A 123 0.44 3.23 12.63
CA ILE A 123 0.04 4.57 12.13
C ILE A 123 -0.94 5.27 13.08
N LYS A 124 -1.74 4.49 13.84
CA LYS A 124 -2.70 5.02 14.81
C LYS A 124 -2.06 5.39 16.15
N ASP A 125 -0.82 4.99 16.39
CA ASP A 125 -0.11 5.30 17.63
C ASP A 125 0.20 6.80 17.69
N HIS A 126 0.19 7.34 18.91
CA HIS A 126 0.50 8.74 19.14
C HIS A 126 2.03 8.97 19.20
N GLY A 127 2.46 10.14 18.77
CA GLY A 127 3.87 10.55 18.85
C GLY A 127 4.69 10.17 17.62
N VAL A 128 6.01 10.05 17.82
CA VAL A 128 6.99 9.88 16.74
C VAL A 128 6.83 8.57 15.99
N ILE A 129 6.41 7.49 16.68
CA ILE A 129 6.24 6.17 16.06
C ILE A 129 5.13 6.21 14.99
N GLY A 130 3.96 6.78 15.33
CA GLY A 130 2.87 6.93 14.37
C GLY A 130 3.22 7.89 13.22
N LEU A 131 4.02 8.93 13.50
CA LEU A 131 4.55 9.83 12.48
C LEU A 131 5.42 9.07 11.47
N LEU A 132 6.45 8.36 11.95
CA LEU A 132 7.36 7.59 11.10
C LEU A 132 6.62 6.52 10.30
N ALA A 133 5.70 5.80 10.95
CA ALA A 133 4.85 4.82 10.28
C ALA A 133 4.01 5.43 9.15
N GLY A 134 3.41 6.61 9.40
CA GLY A 134 2.63 7.32 8.39
C GLY A 134 3.47 7.86 7.22
N LEU A 135 4.74 8.16 7.45
CA LEU A 135 5.67 8.64 6.43
C LEU A 135 6.26 7.51 5.56
N THR A 136 6.19 6.26 5.99
CA THR A 136 6.84 5.12 5.29
C THR A 136 6.44 5.02 3.83
N VAL A 137 5.14 5.05 3.51
CA VAL A 137 4.65 4.91 2.13
C VAL A 137 4.96 6.16 1.29
N PRO A 138 4.61 7.38 1.71
CA PRO A 138 4.86 8.56 0.87
C PRO A 138 6.35 8.84 0.67
N VAL A 139 7.19 8.63 1.69
CA VAL A 139 8.64 8.77 1.52
C VAL A 139 9.20 7.66 0.62
N GLY A 140 8.75 6.41 0.80
CA GLY A 140 9.12 5.30 -0.07
C GLY A 140 8.78 5.57 -1.54
N ALA A 141 7.60 6.13 -1.83
CA ALA A 141 7.19 6.49 -3.18
C ALA A 141 8.10 7.58 -3.80
N ILE A 142 8.46 8.61 -3.03
CA ILE A 142 9.39 9.66 -3.48
C ILE A 142 10.78 9.07 -3.79
N VAL A 143 11.28 8.23 -2.89
CA VAL A 143 12.58 7.57 -3.05
C VAL A 143 12.58 6.70 -4.30
N GLU A 144 11.58 5.83 -4.49
CA GLU A 144 11.47 4.97 -5.66
C GLU A 144 11.39 5.78 -6.96
N MET A 145 10.54 6.82 -7.00
CA MET A 145 10.43 7.71 -8.17
C MET A 145 11.70 8.51 -8.46
N THR A 146 12.58 8.66 -7.49
CA THR A 146 13.86 9.38 -7.66
C THR A 146 14.96 8.45 -8.16
N PHE A 147 15.07 7.24 -7.59
CA PHE A 147 16.14 6.29 -7.91
C PHE A 147 15.80 5.31 -9.03
N MET A 148 14.51 4.99 -9.21
CA MET A 148 14.00 4.09 -10.25
C MET A 148 12.84 4.75 -11.01
N PRO A 149 13.09 5.86 -11.69
CA PRO A 149 12.02 6.56 -12.39
C PRO A 149 11.45 5.70 -13.53
N PRO A 150 10.12 5.75 -13.78
CA PRO A 150 9.46 4.92 -14.77
C PRO A 150 9.96 5.12 -16.20
N GLU A 151 10.66 6.24 -16.46
CA GLU A 151 11.30 6.54 -17.74
C GLU A 151 12.40 5.54 -18.13
N ILE A 152 13.00 4.83 -17.16
CA ILE A 152 14.01 3.80 -17.41
C ILE A 152 13.40 2.59 -18.12
N PHE A 153 12.13 2.30 -17.87
CA PHE A 153 11.43 1.11 -18.34
C PHE A 153 10.53 1.36 -19.57
N LEU A 154 10.36 2.61 -20.00
CA LEU A 154 9.42 2.99 -21.04
C LEU A 154 10.05 3.83 -22.13
N ILE A 155 9.65 3.51 -23.38
CA ILE A 155 10.06 4.26 -24.58
C ILE A 155 9.31 5.60 -24.71
N GLY A 156 8.15 5.75 -24.03
CA GLY A 156 7.29 6.94 -24.06
C GLY A 156 7.58 7.92 -22.91
N ARG A 157 8.47 8.89 -23.11
CA ARG A 157 8.90 9.83 -22.05
C ARG A 157 7.79 10.69 -21.44
N SER A 158 6.76 11.10 -22.21
CA SER A 158 5.76 12.07 -21.74
C SER A 158 4.81 11.48 -20.67
N THR A 159 4.32 10.26 -20.86
CA THR A 159 3.42 9.58 -19.90
C THR A 159 4.16 9.24 -18.60
N ALA A 160 5.39 8.72 -18.72
CA ALA A 160 6.23 8.36 -17.57
C ALA A 160 6.53 9.58 -16.69
N THR A 161 6.92 10.71 -17.29
CA THR A 161 7.17 11.97 -16.56
C THR A 161 5.90 12.48 -15.87
N SER A 162 4.76 12.42 -16.54
CA SER A 162 3.48 12.82 -15.94
C SER A 162 3.14 11.96 -14.72
N VAL A 163 3.28 10.64 -14.82
CA VAL A 163 3.05 9.71 -13.69
C VAL A 163 4.00 10.01 -12.53
N ARG A 164 5.29 10.22 -12.81
CA ARG A 164 6.28 10.59 -11.79
C ARG A 164 5.87 11.86 -11.05
N VAL A 165 5.47 12.92 -11.76
CA VAL A 165 5.03 14.18 -11.17
C VAL A 165 3.78 13.96 -10.29
N ILE A 166 2.80 13.20 -10.79
CA ILE A 166 1.57 12.89 -10.05
C ILE A 166 1.89 12.14 -8.76
N VAL A 167 2.73 11.10 -8.83
CA VAL A 167 3.10 10.31 -7.64
C VAL A 167 3.87 11.15 -6.64
N CYS A 168 4.85 11.95 -7.08
CA CYS A 168 5.59 12.83 -6.20
C CYS A 168 4.69 13.90 -5.55
N ALA A 169 3.76 14.47 -6.30
CA ALA A 169 2.80 15.45 -5.75
C ALA A 169 1.85 14.80 -4.73
N ALA A 170 1.31 13.62 -5.03
CA ALA A 170 0.45 12.87 -4.11
C ALA A 170 1.22 12.45 -2.85
N ALA A 171 2.46 12.01 -2.99
CA ALA A 171 3.33 11.65 -1.87
C ALA A 171 3.67 12.87 -1.00
N ALA A 172 4.00 14.00 -1.61
CA ALA A 172 4.24 15.27 -0.88
C ALA A 172 3.00 15.71 -0.10
N MET A 173 1.82 15.57 -0.70
CA MET A 173 0.55 15.84 -0.01
C MET A 173 0.33 14.86 1.15
N GLY A 174 0.64 13.58 0.97
CA GLY A 174 0.60 12.57 2.04
C GLY A 174 1.52 12.92 3.20
N VAL A 175 2.76 13.34 2.92
CA VAL A 175 3.70 13.85 3.93
C VAL A 175 3.11 15.05 4.68
N ALA A 176 2.56 16.04 3.96
CA ALA A 176 1.95 17.21 4.58
C ALA A 176 0.79 16.85 5.51
N VAL A 177 -0.11 15.97 5.08
CA VAL A 177 -1.25 15.49 5.90
C VAL A 177 -0.76 14.79 7.18
N VAL A 178 0.25 13.93 7.08
CA VAL A 178 0.81 13.21 8.24
C VAL A 178 1.46 14.20 9.23
N LEU A 179 2.21 15.19 8.72
CA LEU A 179 2.83 16.23 9.56
C LEU A 179 1.79 17.13 10.23
N ILE A 180 0.77 17.58 9.50
CA ILE A 180 -0.32 18.41 10.04
C ILE A 180 -1.04 17.63 11.16
N ARG A 181 -1.39 16.38 10.93
CA ARG A 181 -2.01 15.52 11.93
C ARG A 181 -1.15 15.42 13.19
N PHE A 182 0.16 15.22 13.02
CA PHE A 182 1.09 15.13 14.15
C PHE A 182 1.14 16.44 14.96
N LEU A 183 1.19 17.60 14.28
CA LEU A 183 1.22 18.91 14.92
C LEU A 183 -0.07 19.22 15.69
N ILE A 184 -1.24 18.91 15.10
CA ILE A 184 -2.55 19.10 15.74
C ILE A 184 -2.65 18.27 17.01
N VAL A 185 -2.26 16.99 16.96
CA VAL A 185 -2.30 16.10 18.13
C VAL A 185 -1.34 16.56 19.23
N LYS A 186 -0.16 17.08 18.84
CA LYS A 186 0.82 17.62 19.79
C LYS A 186 0.34 18.92 20.48
N GLN A 187 -0.44 19.74 19.79
CA GLN A 187 -0.97 21.01 20.31
C GLN A 187 -2.23 20.84 21.17
N SER A 188 -2.88 19.67 21.11
CA SER A 188 -4.08 19.41 21.93
C SER A 188 -3.68 19.35 23.41
N PRO A 189 -4.10 20.31 24.26
CA PRO A 189 -3.71 20.32 25.67
C PRO A 189 -4.19 19.03 26.34
N ARG A 190 -3.30 18.35 27.05
CA ARG A 190 -3.67 17.27 27.94
C ARG A 190 -4.70 17.84 28.93
N ARG A 191 -5.97 17.49 28.76
CA ARG A 191 -6.98 17.74 29.79
C ARG A 191 -6.52 17.01 31.04
N ASP A 192 -6.16 17.79 32.05
CA ASP A 192 -5.70 17.28 33.33
C ASP A 192 -6.94 16.65 34.03
N PRO A 193 -6.92 15.31 34.30
CA PRO A 193 -8.07 14.65 34.92
C PRO A 193 -8.31 15.09 36.36
N LYS A 194 -7.46 15.92 36.91
CA LYS A 194 -7.53 16.41 38.30
C LYS A 194 -8.47 17.60 38.52
N SER A 195 -8.86 18.34 37.44
CA SER A 195 -9.73 19.53 37.62
C SER A 195 -11.19 19.17 37.89
N ASP A 196 -11.62 17.92 37.57
CA ASP A 196 -13.01 17.53 37.72
C ASP A 196 -13.37 16.94 39.10
N ARG A 197 -12.37 16.76 39.98
CA ARG A 197 -12.61 16.28 41.36
C ARG A 197 -12.89 17.36 42.39
N SER A 198 -12.69 18.64 42.06
CA SER A 198 -12.89 19.72 43.01
C SER A 198 -14.29 20.33 43.02
N SER A 199 -15.16 19.94 42.07
CA SER A 199 -16.56 20.46 41.96
C SER A 199 -17.62 19.60 42.65
N CYS A 200 -17.26 18.45 43.25
CA CYS A 200 -18.23 17.54 43.85
C CYS A 200 -18.40 17.69 45.39
N TRP A 201 -17.78 18.70 45.99
CA TRP A 201 -17.84 18.96 47.44
C TRP A 201 -18.33 20.40 47.76
N ARG A 202 -19.45 20.84 47.17
CA ARG A 202 -20.22 21.98 47.69
C ARG A 202 -21.70 21.73 47.58
#